data_40be1150ec82e39ed0bccab80e7cfde8
#
_entry.id   40be1150ec82e39ed0bccab80e7cfde8
#
_cell.length_a   1.000
_cell.length_b   1.000
_cell.length_c   1.000
_cell.angle_alpha   90.00
_cell.angle_beta   90.00
_cell.angle_gamma   90.00
#
_symmetry.space_group_name_H-M   'P 1'
#
loop_
_entity.id
_entity.type
_entity.pdbx_description
1 polymer ?
#
loop_
_entity_poly.entity_id
_entity_poly.type
_entity_poly.pdbx_seq_one_letter_code
_entity_poly.pdbx_strand_id
1 'polypeptide(L)'
;MKILFIARHYSYLRLFESAVVALAERGHQIVLAADRAETMGGRQMVERIAGRYPNVTVCDAPGRYTGAWAEVARKLRLGLDYLRFLEPRYLETPHLRQRAEERAPRVVVWLANSPLGTLVGGRRGLTALLSAAERGLPISAAMKQFLVEQQPDVVLITPLIDIGSPQLDHFAAARALGIRTVLPVGSWDHLSSKALLRAAPDRVVVWNPMQRQEALELHGLPADRVVVTGAQCYDQWFGRQPSRSREDFCARVGLDPGRPFVLYTCSSLFRGTVNEPELVEAWVRALRASTDPRLKGIGILVRPHPARLDEWRGVDLSGHKNLVFWGAHPVDAEAKDDYFDSMYYSAAVVGINTSAFIEAAVVGKPVHAVLLPEVSRDNQEGTLHFRYLLNVNGGLLRVARSFDEHVPMLADSLAPAGGGDEKAARFVEGFVRPFGRGEAATPRFVAAIEEAGTLPAPAREGRSIGAWLAYLVLFPVASLLALHLRSQPWRKRTRHRLVKQFERQRTLALRRIKQFAIDHLGAAGKQRKSATTVGGSVLTPKTGRQRDPAKTLAGTDLREARHTRELVTVMGRSNRPIIVGPWLSETGFELLYWIPFVAWAKAYGN
;
A
#
# COMPACT_ATOMS: atom_id res chain seq x y z
N MET A 1 21.01 28.27 2.75
CA MET A 1 19.78 28.24 3.57
C MET A 1 19.65 26.93 4.29
N LYS A 2 18.84 26.87 5.35
CA LYS A 2 18.53 25.66 6.08
C LYS A 2 17.19 25.09 5.65
N ILE A 3 17.18 23.88 5.11
CA ILE A 3 16.01 23.19 4.56
C ILE A 3 15.64 22.05 5.51
N LEU A 4 14.43 22.08 6.05
CA LEU A 4 13.89 20.95 6.80
C LEU A 4 12.95 20.14 5.91
N PHE A 5 13.29 18.89 5.67
CA PHE A 5 12.49 18.00 4.85
C PHE A 5 11.79 16.95 5.72
N ILE A 6 10.50 17.16 5.99
CA ILE A 6 9.66 16.26 6.80
C ILE A 6 8.95 15.28 5.88
N ALA A 7 9.36 14.01 5.96
CA ALA A 7 8.68 12.92 5.28
C ALA A 7 7.82 12.12 6.28
N ARG A 8 6.79 11.45 5.79
CA ARG A 8 5.99 10.53 6.59
C ARG A 8 6.81 9.36 7.16
N HIS A 9 7.76 8.85 6.39
CA HIS A 9 8.77 7.89 6.77
C HIS A 9 9.97 8.03 5.84
N TYR A 10 11.15 7.62 6.29
CA TYR A 10 12.38 7.83 5.53
C TYR A 10 12.38 7.22 4.14
N SER A 11 11.70 6.09 3.93
CA SER A 11 11.60 5.49 2.59
C SER A 11 10.85 6.34 1.56
N TYR A 12 10.07 7.36 1.97
CA TYR A 12 9.53 8.37 1.05
C TYR A 12 10.61 9.24 0.43
N LEU A 13 11.70 9.50 1.17
CA LEU A 13 12.81 10.35 0.72
C LEU A 13 13.59 9.74 -0.45
N ARG A 14 13.42 8.44 -0.73
CA ARG A 14 13.98 7.81 -1.95
C ARG A 14 13.52 8.50 -3.24
N LEU A 15 12.33 9.10 -3.22
CA LEU A 15 11.77 9.83 -4.36
C LEU A 15 12.42 11.20 -4.56
N PHE A 16 13.22 11.64 -3.62
CA PHE A 16 13.89 12.95 -3.60
C PHE A 16 15.40 12.83 -3.42
N GLU A 17 15.98 11.65 -3.55
CA GLU A 17 17.40 11.39 -3.29
C GLU A 17 18.28 12.28 -4.18
N SER A 18 17.99 12.38 -5.49
CA SER A 18 18.72 13.26 -6.42
C SER A 18 18.62 14.74 -6.02
N ALA A 19 17.46 15.18 -5.58
CA ALA A 19 17.25 16.56 -5.16
C ALA A 19 17.97 16.87 -3.84
N VAL A 20 17.95 15.95 -2.87
CA VAL A 20 18.68 16.10 -1.59
C VAL A 20 20.19 16.19 -1.86
N VAL A 21 20.73 15.31 -2.72
CA VAL A 21 22.13 15.34 -3.11
C VAL A 21 22.49 16.67 -3.79
N ALA A 22 21.71 17.10 -4.77
CA ALA A 22 21.98 18.35 -5.51
C ALA A 22 21.88 19.60 -4.62
N LEU A 23 20.94 19.63 -3.66
CA LEU A 23 20.85 20.70 -2.66
C LEU A 23 22.08 20.68 -1.71
N ALA A 24 22.52 19.50 -1.29
CA ALA A 24 23.71 19.36 -0.44
C ALA A 24 24.98 19.83 -1.16
N GLU A 25 25.15 19.47 -2.42
CA GLU A 25 26.28 19.89 -3.27
C GLU A 25 26.29 21.42 -3.52
N ARG A 26 25.14 22.07 -3.47
CA ARG A 26 25.02 23.53 -3.51
C ARG A 26 25.26 24.22 -2.15
N GLY A 27 25.65 23.48 -1.12
CA GLY A 27 26.01 24.00 0.19
C GLY A 27 24.84 24.33 1.10
N HIS A 28 23.62 23.88 0.80
CA HIS A 28 22.47 24.07 1.72
C HIS A 28 22.60 23.13 2.92
N GLN A 29 22.21 23.60 4.11
CA GLN A 29 22.05 22.77 5.29
C GLN A 29 20.72 22.03 5.18
N ILE A 30 20.74 20.71 5.22
CA ILE A 30 19.56 19.88 5.04
C ILE A 30 19.33 19.03 6.29
N VAL A 31 18.11 19.12 6.84
CA VAL A 31 17.65 18.25 7.92
C VAL A 31 16.60 17.30 7.35
N LEU A 32 16.92 16.01 7.29
CA LEU A 32 15.99 14.97 6.86
C LEU A 32 15.27 14.41 8.09
N ALA A 33 13.95 14.59 8.13
CA ALA A 33 13.14 14.18 9.26
C ALA A 33 12.00 13.25 8.84
N ALA A 34 11.64 12.30 9.70
CA ALA A 34 10.47 11.46 9.50
C ALA A 34 9.58 11.46 10.73
N ASP A 35 8.26 11.51 10.52
CA ASP A 35 7.26 11.51 11.59
C ASP A 35 6.79 10.09 11.98
N ARG A 36 7.30 9.06 11.30
CA ARG A 36 6.90 7.67 11.51
C ARG A 36 8.06 6.70 11.29
N ALA A 37 8.24 5.81 12.23
CA ALA A 37 9.15 4.68 12.07
C ALA A 37 8.66 3.72 10.97
N GLU A 38 9.60 3.10 10.27
CA GLU A 38 9.34 2.10 9.24
C GLU A 38 10.46 1.04 9.20
N THR A 39 10.19 -0.07 8.54
CA THR A 39 11.10 -1.24 8.48
C THR A 39 11.60 -1.54 7.06
N MET A 40 11.41 -0.59 6.13
CA MET A 40 11.73 -0.79 4.70
C MET A 40 13.14 -0.33 4.30
N GLY A 41 14.01 -0.02 5.26
CA GLY A 41 15.39 0.38 4.98
C GLY A 41 15.62 1.85 4.64
N GLY A 42 14.58 2.69 4.70
CA GLY A 42 14.69 4.11 4.37
C GLY A 42 15.64 4.87 5.30
N ARG A 43 15.72 4.48 6.59
CA ARG A 43 16.64 5.11 7.55
C ARG A 43 18.10 4.90 7.16
N GLN A 44 18.49 3.68 6.80
CA GLN A 44 19.85 3.39 6.32
C GLN A 44 20.20 4.16 5.05
N MET A 45 19.22 4.36 4.17
CA MET A 45 19.41 5.16 2.95
C MET A 45 19.74 6.62 3.29
N VAL A 46 18.97 7.29 4.16
CA VAL A 46 19.23 8.69 4.51
C VAL A 46 20.49 8.87 5.35
N GLU A 47 20.84 7.91 6.22
CA GLU A 47 22.09 7.89 6.99
C GLU A 47 23.32 7.76 6.07
N ARG A 48 23.24 6.99 4.97
CA ARG A 48 24.30 6.94 3.94
C ARG A 48 24.50 8.31 3.26
N ILE A 49 23.41 9.02 2.96
CA ILE A 49 23.51 10.38 2.38
C ILE A 49 24.17 11.32 3.40
N ALA A 50 23.73 11.31 4.66
CA ALA A 50 24.31 12.13 5.72
C ALA A 50 25.80 11.80 5.98
N GLY A 51 26.20 10.53 5.86
CA GLY A 51 27.60 10.11 5.97
C GLY A 51 28.48 10.61 4.83
N ARG A 52 27.90 10.89 3.65
CA ARG A 52 28.61 11.43 2.49
C ARG A 52 28.67 12.96 2.48
N TYR A 53 27.63 13.62 2.98
CA TYR A 53 27.48 15.07 2.93
C TYR A 53 27.39 15.65 4.35
N PRO A 54 28.42 16.35 4.87
CA PRO A 54 28.46 16.84 6.26
C PRO A 54 27.40 17.90 6.57
N ASN A 55 26.84 18.54 5.55
CA ASN A 55 25.73 19.49 5.64
C ASN A 55 24.35 18.84 5.62
N VAL A 56 24.26 17.51 5.63
CA VAL A 56 23.01 16.75 5.74
C VAL A 56 22.94 16.09 7.10
N THR A 57 21.86 16.30 7.83
CA THR A 57 21.59 15.68 9.13
C THR A 57 20.28 14.91 9.11
N VAL A 58 20.16 13.91 9.98
CA VAL A 58 18.98 13.05 10.10
C VAL A 58 18.43 13.13 11.52
N CYS A 59 17.13 13.37 11.68
CA CYS A 59 16.47 13.37 12.98
C CYS A 59 15.05 12.85 12.89
N ASP A 60 14.48 12.42 14.02
CA ASP A 60 13.07 12.05 14.07
C ASP A 60 12.22 13.31 14.28
N ALA A 61 11.22 13.54 13.44
CA ALA A 61 10.22 14.57 13.66
C ALA A 61 9.21 14.10 14.72
N PRO A 62 8.58 15.02 15.48
CA PRO A 62 7.50 14.65 16.37
C PRO A 62 6.43 13.87 15.58
N GLY A 63 6.16 12.67 16.05
CA GLY A 63 5.19 11.78 15.43
C GLY A 63 3.76 12.31 15.59
N ARG A 64 2.80 11.46 15.27
CA ARG A 64 1.38 11.79 15.46
C ARG A 64 1.18 12.39 16.85
N TYR A 65 0.61 13.57 16.84
CA TYR A 65 0.02 14.16 18.03
C TYR A 65 -0.80 13.09 18.76
N THR A 66 -0.43 12.73 19.99
CA THR A 66 -1.09 11.70 20.79
C THR A 66 -2.13 12.34 21.69
N GLY A 67 -3.28 11.68 21.85
CA GLY A 67 -4.33 12.14 22.74
C GLY A 67 -5.65 12.48 22.02
N ALA A 68 -6.57 13.06 22.77
CA ALA A 68 -7.93 13.29 22.30
C ALA A 68 -8.02 14.22 21.09
N TRP A 69 -7.23 15.28 21.06
CA TRP A 69 -7.20 16.22 19.95
C TRP A 69 -6.68 15.60 18.64
N ALA A 70 -5.71 14.70 18.74
CA ALA A 70 -5.26 13.95 17.57
C ALA A 70 -6.36 13.08 16.98
N GLU A 71 -7.14 12.44 17.82
CA GLU A 71 -8.26 11.60 17.38
C GLU A 71 -9.41 12.43 16.83
N VAL A 72 -9.71 13.60 17.42
CA VAL A 72 -10.67 14.56 16.86
C VAL A 72 -10.20 15.03 15.48
N ALA A 73 -8.94 15.47 15.34
CA ALA A 73 -8.36 15.88 14.07
C ALA A 73 -8.45 14.78 13.02
N ARG A 74 -8.07 13.56 13.38
CA ARG A 74 -8.14 12.40 12.49
C ARG A 74 -9.56 12.14 11.99
N LYS A 75 -10.55 12.18 12.89
CA LYS A 75 -11.95 11.94 12.53
C LYS A 75 -12.51 13.05 11.63
N LEU A 76 -12.23 14.31 11.92
CA LEU A 76 -12.63 15.44 11.06
C LEU A 76 -12.03 15.29 9.66
N ARG A 77 -10.73 15.03 9.57
CA ARG A 77 -10.01 14.88 8.30
C ARG A 77 -10.52 13.70 7.48
N LEU A 78 -10.73 12.54 8.11
CA LEU A 78 -11.32 11.37 7.45
C LEU A 78 -12.74 11.63 6.94
N GLY A 79 -13.55 12.40 7.69
CA GLY A 79 -14.87 12.81 7.24
C GLY A 79 -14.82 13.72 6.02
N LEU A 80 -13.92 14.71 6.01
CA LEU A 80 -13.71 15.61 4.87
C LEU A 80 -13.19 14.87 3.64
N ASP A 81 -12.27 13.92 3.84
CA ASP A 81 -11.74 13.11 2.74
C ASP A 81 -12.84 12.20 2.14
N TYR A 82 -13.73 11.65 2.97
CA TYR A 82 -14.89 10.89 2.47
C TYR A 82 -15.83 11.75 1.62
N LEU A 83 -16.17 12.97 2.10
CA LEU A 83 -17.03 13.88 1.36
C LEU A 83 -16.46 14.26 -0.01
N ARG A 84 -15.13 14.39 -0.13
CA ARG A 84 -14.45 14.60 -1.40
C ARG A 84 -14.76 13.48 -2.40
N PHE A 85 -14.67 12.21 -1.97
CA PHE A 85 -14.90 11.08 -2.87
C PHE A 85 -16.39 10.83 -3.20
N LEU A 86 -17.31 11.62 -2.64
CA LEU A 86 -18.71 11.64 -3.05
C LEU A 86 -18.98 12.62 -4.22
N GLU A 87 -17.98 13.39 -4.67
CA GLU A 87 -18.13 14.27 -5.82
C GLU A 87 -18.31 13.48 -7.12
N PRO A 88 -19.05 14.01 -8.12
CA PRO A 88 -19.35 13.31 -9.39
C PRO A 88 -18.12 12.81 -10.12
N ARG A 89 -16.99 13.51 -10.04
CA ARG A 89 -15.73 13.15 -10.70
C ARG A 89 -15.11 11.82 -10.23
N TYR A 90 -15.58 11.28 -9.09
CA TYR A 90 -15.12 10.02 -8.51
C TYR A 90 -16.12 8.86 -8.69
N LEU A 91 -17.18 9.05 -9.48
CA LEU A 91 -18.20 8.00 -9.70
C LEU A 91 -17.63 6.74 -10.36
N GLU A 92 -16.65 6.90 -11.25
CA GLU A 92 -16.00 5.80 -11.94
C GLU A 92 -14.90 5.10 -11.10
N THR A 93 -14.73 5.53 -9.84
CA THR A 93 -13.72 4.99 -8.92
C THR A 93 -14.32 4.54 -7.60
N PRO A 94 -15.21 3.53 -7.61
CA PRO A 94 -15.94 3.09 -6.41
C PRO A 94 -15.01 2.70 -5.26
N HIS A 95 -13.82 2.15 -5.55
CA HIS A 95 -12.86 1.76 -4.51
C HIS A 95 -12.24 2.91 -3.75
N LEU A 96 -12.02 4.07 -4.40
CA LEU A 96 -11.55 5.26 -3.70
C LEU A 96 -12.61 5.73 -2.69
N ARG A 97 -13.88 5.71 -3.11
CA ARG A 97 -15.01 6.01 -2.24
C ARG A 97 -15.12 5.00 -1.10
N GLN A 98 -15.14 3.70 -1.41
CA GLN A 98 -15.23 2.63 -0.41
C GLN A 98 -14.10 2.74 0.62
N ARG A 99 -12.86 2.91 0.17
CA ARG A 99 -11.69 3.09 1.04
C ARG A 99 -11.83 4.29 1.98
N ALA A 100 -12.41 5.39 1.51
CA ALA A 100 -12.65 6.57 2.33
C ALA A 100 -13.81 6.35 3.30
N GLU A 101 -14.87 5.68 2.87
CA GLU A 101 -16.05 5.33 3.66
C GLU A 101 -15.70 4.42 4.85
N GLU A 102 -14.92 3.36 4.63
CA GLU A 102 -14.46 2.42 5.68
C GLU A 102 -13.66 3.11 6.79
N ARG A 103 -13.02 4.24 6.47
CA ARG A 103 -12.19 5.01 7.41
C ARG A 103 -12.93 6.18 8.05
N ALA A 104 -13.97 6.66 7.41
CA ALA A 104 -14.73 7.83 7.86
C ALA A 104 -15.54 7.53 9.15
N PRO A 105 -15.80 8.54 9.98
CA PRO A 105 -16.72 8.40 11.10
C PRO A 105 -18.12 8.03 10.61
N ARG A 106 -18.71 6.99 11.20
CA ARG A 106 -20.05 6.51 10.81
C ARG A 106 -21.11 7.60 10.81
N VAL A 107 -21.03 8.56 11.75
CA VAL A 107 -21.94 9.72 11.79
C VAL A 107 -21.83 10.59 10.55
N VAL A 108 -20.63 10.82 10.03
CA VAL A 108 -20.42 11.60 8.81
C VAL A 108 -20.95 10.84 7.59
N VAL A 109 -20.70 9.53 7.52
CA VAL A 109 -21.25 8.65 6.47
C VAL A 109 -22.78 8.69 6.47
N TRP A 110 -23.38 8.56 7.64
CA TRP A 110 -24.84 8.63 7.80
C TRP A 110 -25.40 9.99 7.41
N LEU A 111 -24.80 11.09 7.87
CA LEU A 111 -25.24 12.45 7.51
C LEU A 111 -25.13 12.71 6.00
N ALA A 112 -24.02 12.34 5.39
CA ALA A 112 -23.75 12.55 3.96
C ALA A 112 -24.71 11.79 3.03
N ASN A 113 -25.25 10.65 3.50
CA ASN A 113 -26.19 9.81 2.77
C ASN A 113 -27.64 9.96 3.23
N SER A 114 -27.91 10.77 4.26
CA SER A 114 -29.25 11.10 4.73
C SER A 114 -29.99 12.01 3.73
N PRO A 115 -31.33 12.14 3.83
CA PRO A 115 -32.09 13.09 3.01
C PRO A 115 -31.53 14.53 3.10
N LEU A 116 -31.09 14.99 4.27
CA LEU A 116 -30.48 16.29 4.46
C LEU A 116 -29.14 16.43 3.71
N GLY A 117 -28.32 15.39 3.73
CA GLY A 117 -27.02 15.37 3.01
C GLY A 117 -27.17 15.30 1.50
N THR A 118 -28.22 14.66 0.99
CA THR A 118 -28.48 14.50 -0.44
C THR A 118 -29.23 15.69 -1.06
N LEU A 119 -29.84 16.56 -0.25
CA LEU A 119 -30.40 17.82 -0.72
C LEU A 119 -29.33 18.68 -1.39
N VAL A 120 -29.78 19.56 -2.30
CA VAL A 120 -28.90 20.53 -2.98
C VAL A 120 -28.14 21.35 -1.94
N GLY A 121 -26.81 21.24 -1.96
CA GLY A 121 -25.96 21.93 -0.97
C GLY A 121 -25.74 21.23 0.36
N GLY A 122 -26.45 20.15 0.70
CA GLY A 122 -26.33 19.47 1.99
C GLY A 122 -24.91 18.95 2.28
N ARG A 123 -24.28 18.26 1.35
CA ARG A 123 -22.88 17.83 1.45
C ARG A 123 -21.89 19.00 1.52
N ARG A 124 -22.15 20.09 0.78
CA ARG A 124 -21.34 21.31 0.86
C ARG A 124 -21.44 21.95 2.24
N GLY A 125 -22.64 22.03 2.82
CA GLY A 125 -22.86 22.51 4.19
C GLY A 125 -22.12 21.66 5.22
N LEU A 126 -22.20 20.34 5.10
CA LEU A 126 -21.46 19.41 5.97
C LEU A 126 -19.93 19.59 5.83
N THR A 127 -19.44 19.75 4.60
CA THR A 127 -18.02 20.03 4.34
C THR A 127 -17.60 21.36 4.99
N ALA A 128 -18.40 22.41 4.86
CA ALA A 128 -18.11 23.71 5.47
C ALA A 128 -18.07 23.63 7.00
N LEU A 129 -19.01 22.88 7.60
CA LEU A 129 -19.06 22.65 9.04
C LEU A 129 -17.81 21.90 9.54
N LEU A 130 -17.46 20.78 8.91
CA LEU A 130 -16.29 19.99 9.30
C LEU A 130 -14.98 20.79 9.08
N SER A 131 -14.91 21.62 8.02
CA SER A 131 -13.76 22.49 7.76
C SER A 131 -13.65 23.62 8.79
N ALA A 132 -14.78 24.17 9.24
CA ALA A 132 -14.80 25.14 10.34
C ALA A 132 -14.32 24.50 11.65
N ALA A 133 -14.78 23.29 11.94
CA ALA A 133 -14.32 22.51 13.08
C ALA A 133 -12.81 22.20 13.00
N GLU A 134 -12.28 21.83 11.83
CA GLU A 134 -10.84 21.58 11.64
C GLU A 134 -10.00 22.83 11.93
N ARG A 135 -10.45 24.02 11.52
CA ARG A 135 -9.77 25.30 11.86
C ARG A 135 -9.70 25.58 13.37
N GLY A 136 -10.64 25.02 14.16
CA GLY A 136 -10.63 25.10 15.62
C GLY A 136 -9.62 24.21 16.32
N LEU A 137 -8.96 23.29 15.64
CA LEU A 137 -8.00 22.39 16.25
C LEU A 137 -6.82 23.13 16.88
N PRO A 138 -6.32 22.70 18.05
CA PRO A 138 -5.13 23.29 18.64
C PRO A 138 -3.88 22.90 17.84
N ILE A 139 -2.95 23.83 17.71
CA ILE A 139 -1.65 23.56 17.09
C ILE A 139 -0.78 22.80 18.08
N SER A 140 -0.11 21.74 17.61
CA SER A 140 0.77 20.91 18.43
C SER A 140 1.95 21.71 18.98
N ALA A 141 2.07 21.76 20.31
CA ALA A 141 3.20 22.40 20.97
C ALA A 141 4.53 21.72 20.64
N ALA A 142 4.54 20.37 20.60
CA ALA A 142 5.74 19.61 20.26
C ALA A 142 6.24 19.89 18.84
N MET A 143 5.32 20.02 17.86
CA MET A 143 5.69 20.36 16.48
C MET A 143 6.18 21.81 16.35
N LYS A 144 5.57 22.74 17.09
CA LYS A 144 6.09 24.12 17.16
C LYS A 144 7.49 24.16 17.76
N GLN A 145 7.70 23.48 18.87
CA GLN A 145 9.00 23.44 19.53
C GLN A 145 10.06 22.83 18.61
N PHE A 146 9.77 21.73 17.95
CA PHE A 146 10.66 21.11 16.96
C PHE A 146 11.06 22.07 15.85
N LEU A 147 10.10 22.83 15.27
CA LEU A 147 10.39 23.80 14.24
C LEU A 147 11.23 24.99 14.77
N VAL A 148 10.97 25.43 16.01
CA VAL A 148 11.78 26.48 16.67
C VAL A 148 13.21 26.00 16.92
N GLU A 149 13.40 24.76 17.35
CA GLU A 149 14.72 24.15 17.56
C GLU A 149 15.49 23.97 16.25
N GLN A 150 14.79 23.55 15.18
CA GLN A 150 15.40 23.35 13.87
C GLN A 150 15.70 24.67 13.13
N GLN A 151 14.98 25.73 13.37
CA GLN A 151 15.15 27.05 12.73
C GLN A 151 15.29 26.98 11.19
N PRO A 152 14.39 26.34 10.45
CA PRO A 152 14.51 26.21 9.01
C PRO A 152 14.08 27.52 8.30
N ASP A 153 14.75 27.84 7.18
CA ASP A 153 14.32 28.88 6.26
C ASP A 153 13.07 28.45 5.47
N VAL A 154 13.00 27.15 5.14
CA VAL A 154 11.90 26.51 4.40
C VAL A 154 11.66 25.09 4.91
N VAL A 155 10.39 24.71 4.99
CA VAL A 155 9.96 23.34 5.36
C VAL A 155 9.30 22.66 4.18
N LEU A 156 9.87 21.56 3.73
CA LEU A 156 9.28 20.65 2.76
C LEU A 156 8.51 19.55 3.51
N ILE A 157 7.24 19.34 3.16
CA ILE A 157 6.39 18.33 3.81
C ILE A 157 5.82 17.37 2.77
N THR A 158 6.12 16.08 2.89
CA THR A 158 5.67 15.04 1.95
C THR A 158 5.22 13.77 2.66
N PRO A 159 4.14 13.08 2.25
CA PRO A 159 3.23 13.43 1.14
C PRO A 159 2.18 14.49 1.45
N LEU A 160 2.07 15.00 2.66
CA LEU A 160 1.09 15.97 3.19
C LEU A 160 -0.40 15.62 2.91
N ILE A 161 -0.71 15.17 1.73
CA ILE A 161 -2.05 14.83 1.19
C ILE A 161 -2.42 13.34 1.34
N ASP A 162 -2.02 12.69 2.41
CA ASP A 162 -2.49 11.33 2.71
C ASP A 162 -3.86 11.33 3.41
N ILE A 163 -4.64 10.27 3.27
CA ILE A 163 -5.99 10.18 3.86
C ILE A 163 -5.92 10.29 5.39
N GLY A 164 -6.63 11.27 5.94
CA GLY A 164 -6.59 11.62 7.35
C GLY A 164 -5.28 12.27 7.79
N SER A 165 -4.55 12.88 6.88
CA SER A 165 -3.16 13.35 6.98
C SER A 165 -2.74 13.90 8.35
N PRO A 166 -1.86 13.22 9.09
CA PRO A 166 -1.28 13.75 10.32
C PRO A 166 -0.29 14.90 10.05
N GLN A 167 0.29 14.96 8.85
CA GLN A 167 1.29 15.98 8.49
C GLN A 167 0.69 17.39 8.34
N LEU A 168 -0.63 17.50 8.28
CA LEU A 168 -1.31 18.80 8.41
C LEU A 168 -1.01 19.49 9.75
N ASP A 169 -0.64 18.76 10.78
CA ASP A 169 -0.26 19.36 12.07
C ASP A 169 1.14 20.01 12.00
N HIS A 170 2.10 19.42 11.25
CA HIS A 170 3.39 20.05 10.94
C HIS A 170 3.20 21.30 10.09
N PHE A 171 2.33 21.20 9.07
CA PHE A 171 2.00 22.32 8.20
C PHE A 171 1.39 23.48 9.01
N ALA A 172 0.40 23.20 9.87
CA ALA A 172 -0.22 24.21 10.73
C ALA A 172 0.77 24.85 11.72
N ALA A 173 1.71 24.06 12.26
CA ALA A 173 2.76 24.59 13.13
C ALA A 173 3.73 25.51 12.37
N ALA A 174 4.13 25.15 11.14
CA ALA A 174 4.97 26.00 10.29
C ALA A 174 4.29 27.34 9.95
N ARG A 175 3.01 27.29 9.56
CA ARG A 175 2.20 28.50 9.27
C ARG A 175 2.06 29.42 10.48
N ALA A 176 1.84 28.83 11.67
CA ALA A 176 1.74 29.62 12.91
C ALA A 176 3.04 30.30 13.32
N LEU A 177 4.17 29.79 12.85
CA LEU A 177 5.49 30.39 13.08
C LEU A 177 5.93 31.34 11.95
N GLY A 178 5.18 31.42 10.85
CA GLY A 178 5.54 32.21 9.68
C GLY A 178 6.71 31.61 8.89
N ILE A 179 6.85 30.27 8.89
CA ILE A 179 7.88 29.57 8.14
C ILE A 179 7.33 29.18 6.78
N ARG A 180 8.12 29.36 5.74
CA ARG A 180 7.79 29.01 4.35
C ARG A 180 7.57 27.51 4.22
N THR A 181 6.55 27.12 3.48
CA THR A 181 6.12 25.74 3.33
C THR A 181 6.09 25.32 1.86
N VAL A 182 6.61 24.13 1.58
CA VAL A 182 6.58 23.54 0.24
C VAL A 182 5.98 22.14 0.32
N LEU A 183 5.06 21.83 -0.61
CA LEU A 183 4.63 20.47 -0.89
C LEU A 183 5.36 19.97 -2.14
N PRO A 184 6.38 19.12 -2.02
CA PRO A 184 6.92 18.39 -3.16
C PRO A 184 6.08 17.15 -3.43
N VAL A 185 5.46 17.07 -4.60
CA VAL A 185 4.64 15.92 -5.01
C VAL A 185 5.56 14.77 -5.42
N GLY A 186 5.54 13.69 -4.66
CA GLY A 186 6.44 12.54 -4.83
C GLY A 186 5.87 11.37 -5.63
N SER A 187 4.59 11.43 -6.05
CA SER A 187 3.97 10.34 -6.82
C SER A 187 2.94 10.86 -7.81
N TRP A 188 2.78 10.13 -8.90
CA TRP A 188 1.86 10.43 -9.98
C TRP A 188 0.38 10.40 -9.58
N ASP A 189 0.03 9.70 -8.51
CA ASP A 189 -1.34 9.51 -8.02
C ASP A 189 -1.71 10.36 -6.80
N HIS A 190 -0.77 11.17 -6.29
CA HIS A 190 -0.98 11.87 -5.01
C HIS A 190 -2.18 12.81 -5.05
N LEU A 191 -2.26 13.67 -6.06
CA LEU A 191 -3.28 14.72 -6.11
C LEU A 191 -4.67 14.18 -6.44
N SER A 192 -4.76 13.09 -7.21
CA SER A 192 -6.03 12.51 -7.66
C SER A 192 -6.62 11.47 -6.72
N SER A 193 -5.78 10.69 -6.00
CA SER A 193 -6.25 9.51 -5.27
C SER A 193 -6.14 9.59 -3.74
N LYS A 194 -5.52 10.64 -3.20
CA LYS A 194 -5.29 10.81 -1.75
C LYS A 194 -6.22 11.86 -1.13
N ALA A 195 -5.86 12.39 0.02
CA ALA A 195 -6.62 13.40 0.73
C ALA A 195 -6.75 14.73 -0.03
N LEU A 196 -7.70 15.56 0.38
CA LEU A 196 -7.81 16.94 -0.08
C LEU A 196 -6.76 17.81 0.62
N LEU A 197 -6.04 18.62 -0.14
CA LEU A 197 -5.21 19.69 0.42
C LEU A 197 -6.10 20.86 0.79
N ARG A 198 -6.26 21.11 2.07
CA ARG A 198 -7.21 22.08 2.62
C ARG A 198 -6.62 23.47 2.91
N ALA A 199 -5.31 23.58 2.82
CA ALA A 199 -4.59 24.84 2.96
C ALA A 199 -3.42 24.85 1.97
N ALA A 200 -3.25 25.99 1.29
CA ALA A 200 -2.24 26.11 0.25
C ALA A 200 -0.84 26.36 0.86
N PRO A 201 0.16 25.49 0.60
CA PRO A 201 1.56 25.79 0.84
C PRO A 201 2.01 27.02 0.04
N ASP A 202 3.16 27.61 0.40
CA ASP A 202 3.70 28.75 -0.33
C ASP A 202 4.19 28.33 -1.72
N ARG A 203 4.62 27.08 -1.87
CA ARG A 203 4.87 26.43 -3.18
C ARG A 203 4.38 24.98 -3.18
N VAL A 204 3.93 24.51 -4.34
CA VAL A 204 3.62 23.11 -4.63
C VAL A 204 4.40 22.73 -5.88
N VAL A 205 5.31 21.78 -5.75
CA VAL A 205 6.16 21.33 -6.84
C VAL A 205 5.59 20.05 -7.42
N VAL A 206 5.25 20.09 -8.70
CA VAL A 206 4.59 19.00 -9.43
C VAL A 206 5.42 18.56 -10.65
N TRP A 207 5.14 17.38 -11.16
CA TRP A 207 5.91 16.78 -12.24
C TRP A 207 5.60 17.39 -13.61
N ASN A 208 4.32 17.66 -13.88
CA ASN A 208 3.85 17.96 -15.23
C ASN A 208 2.60 18.84 -15.22
N PRO A 209 2.19 19.35 -16.40
CA PRO A 209 0.98 20.18 -16.53
C PRO A 209 -0.29 19.50 -16.05
N MET A 210 -0.41 18.16 -16.16
CA MET A 210 -1.59 17.41 -15.69
C MET A 210 -1.72 17.49 -14.17
N GLN A 211 -0.61 17.26 -13.44
CA GLN A 211 -0.61 17.44 -11.98
C GLN A 211 -0.81 18.91 -11.58
N ARG A 212 -0.32 19.87 -12.38
CA ARG A 212 -0.64 21.27 -12.14
C ARG A 212 -2.15 21.51 -12.23
N GLN A 213 -2.80 20.97 -13.25
CA GLN A 213 -4.25 21.06 -13.39
C GLN A 213 -5.00 20.39 -12.24
N GLU A 214 -4.56 19.20 -11.81
CA GLU A 214 -5.11 18.56 -10.60
C GLU A 214 -4.97 19.44 -9.36
N ALA A 215 -3.83 20.07 -9.17
CA ALA A 215 -3.61 21.00 -8.05
C ALA A 215 -4.60 22.17 -8.06
N LEU A 216 -4.87 22.75 -9.23
CA LEU A 216 -5.81 23.85 -9.39
C LEU A 216 -7.26 23.39 -9.25
N GLU A 217 -7.66 22.35 -9.97
CA GLU A 217 -9.07 21.93 -10.08
C GLU A 217 -9.54 21.05 -8.92
N LEU A 218 -8.69 20.12 -8.44
CA LEU A 218 -9.08 19.18 -7.40
C LEU A 218 -8.82 19.73 -6.00
N HIS A 219 -7.85 20.62 -5.85
CA HIS A 219 -7.44 21.16 -4.56
C HIS A 219 -7.67 22.67 -4.42
N GLY A 220 -8.06 23.36 -5.50
CA GLY A 220 -8.33 24.80 -5.46
C GLY A 220 -7.09 25.66 -5.15
N LEU A 221 -5.91 25.20 -5.54
CA LEU A 221 -4.67 25.91 -5.25
C LEU A 221 -4.50 27.12 -6.19
N PRO A 222 -3.91 28.24 -5.69
CA PRO A 222 -3.54 29.35 -6.53
C PRO A 222 -2.50 28.97 -7.59
N ALA A 223 -2.72 29.41 -8.82
CA ALA A 223 -1.90 29.02 -9.97
C ALA A 223 -0.43 29.46 -9.87
N ASP A 224 -0.18 30.58 -9.20
CA ASP A 224 1.13 31.18 -8.94
C ASP A 224 1.95 30.39 -7.90
N ARG A 225 1.31 29.51 -7.13
CA ARG A 225 1.98 28.64 -6.16
C ARG A 225 2.37 27.28 -6.70
N VAL A 226 1.90 26.90 -7.88
CA VAL A 226 2.12 25.56 -8.45
C VAL A 226 3.17 25.63 -9.55
N VAL A 227 4.32 24.99 -9.29
CA VAL A 227 5.49 24.98 -10.18
C VAL A 227 5.67 23.61 -10.79
N VAL A 228 5.77 23.54 -12.12
CA VAL A 228 6.09 22.31 -12.86
C VAL A 228 7.60 22.19 -12.99
N THR A 229 8.17 21.04 -12.61
CA THR A 229 9.63 20.82 -12.65
C THR A 229 10.05 19.57 -13.42
N GLY A 230 9.13 18.69 -13.72
CA GLY A 230 9.44 17.31 -14.12
C GLY A 230 9.49 16.37 -12.92
N ALA A 231 9.62 15.08 -13.21
CA ALA A 231 9.63 14.02 -12.20
C ALA A 231 11.08 13.66 -11.82
N GLN A 232 11.69 14.42 -10.93
CA GLN A 232 13.09 14.29 -10.49
C GLN A 232 13.43 12.89 -9.95
N CYS A 233 12.46 12.15 -9.43
CA CYS A 233 12.68 10.79 -8.92
C CYS A 233 13.15 9.80 -10.00
N TYR A 234 12.91 10.12 -11.27
CA TYR A 234 13.33 9.29 -12.38
C TYR A 234 14.63 9.74 -13.04
N ASP A 235 15.20 10.87 -12.67
CA ASP A 235 16.44 11.36 -13.31
C ASP A 235 17.59 10.36 -13.21
N GLN A 236 17.69 9.63 -12.11
CA GLN A 236 18.68 8.57 -11.91
C GLN A 236 18.51 7.37 -12.86
N TRP A 237 17.39 7.26 -13.57
CA TRP A 237 17.11 6.18 -14.51
C TRP A 237 17.58 6.50 -15.93
N PHE A 238 17.61 7.80 -16.27
CA PHE A 238 18.06 8.23 -17.58
C PHE A 238 19.58 8.09 -17.71
N GLY A 239 20.02 7.43 -18.79
CA GLY A 239 21.44 7.19 -19.03
C GLY A 239 22.09 6.15 -18.10
N ARG A 240 21.33 5.58 -17.16
CA ARG A 240 21.82 4.52 -16.31
C ARG A 240 22.16 3.28 -17.14
N GLN A 241 23.32 2.69 -16.86
CA GLN A 241 23.73 1.42 -17.43
C GLN A 241 23.41 0.27 -16.48
N PRO A 242 23.19 -0.94 -16.99
CA PRO A 242 23.01 -2.11 -16.15
C PRO A 242 24.26 -2.39 -15.33
N SER A 243 24.05 -2.95 -14.14
CA SER A 243 25.15 -3.26 -13.22
C SER A 243 25.92 -4.52 -13.60
N ARG A 244 25.33 -5.38 -14.42
CA ARG A 244 25.84 -6.68 -14.85
C ARG A 244 25.62 -6.87 -16.34
N SER A 245 26.31 -7.85 -16.92
CA SER A 245 25.98 -8.35 -18.25
C SER A 245 24.59 -9.03 -18.24
N ARG A 246 24.00 -9.19 -19.42
CA ARG A 246 22.75 -9.94 -19.57
C ARG A 246 22.89 -11.38 -19.08
N GLU A 247 24.00 -12.00 -19.42
CA GLU A 247 24.35 -13.39 -19.06
C GLU A 247 24.41 -13.54 -17.55
N ASP A 248 25.14 -12.66 -16.86
CA ASP A 248 25.27 -12.67 -15.40
C ASP A 248 23.93 -12.40 -14.70
N PHE A 249 23.15 -11.46 -15.25
CA PHE A 249 21.81 -11.20 -14.70
C PHE A 249 20.90 -12.42 -14.85
N CYS A 250 20.82 -13.01 -16.04
CA CYS A 250 19.99 -14.19 -16.28
C CYS A 250 20.42 -15.38 -15.41
N ALA A 251 21.75 -15.62 -15.28
CA ALA A 251 22.28 -16.66 -14.41
C ALA A 251 21.88 -16.42 -12.93
N ARG A 252 21.98 -15.18 -12.46
CA ARG A 252 21.59 -14.80 -11.09
C ARG A 252 20.12 -15.05 -10.78
N VAL A 253 19.23 -14.76 -11.72
CA VAL A 253 17.79 -14.93 -11.53
C VAL A 253 17.28 -16.32 -11.91
N GLY A 254 18.06 -17.12 -12.63
CA GLY A 254 17.67 -18.45 -13.07
C GLY A 254 16.91 -18.49 -14.41
N LEU A 255 17.12 -17.49 -15.28
CA LEU A 255 16.58 -17.44 -16.64
C LEU A 255 17.62 -17.90 -17.69
N ASP A 256 17.12 -18.39 -18.82
CA ASP A 256 17.95 -18.73 -19.97
C ASP A 256 18.49 -17.45 -20.66
N PRO A 257 19.80 -17.16 -20.66
CA PRO A 257 20.35 -15.96 -21.27
C PRO A 257 20.23 -15.96 -22.80
N GLY A 258 20.11 -17.11 -23.44
CA GLY A 258 19.93 -17.24 -24.90
C GLY A 258 18.52 -16.89 -25.38
N ARG A 259 17.57 -16.61 -24.49
CA ARG A 259 16.18 -16.31 -24.82
C ARG A 259 15.76 -14.94 -24.28
N PRO A 260 14.91 -14.19 -25.01
CA PRO A 260 14.28 -13.01 -24.45
C PRO A 260 13.39 -13.38 -23.26
N PHE A 261 13.20 -12.44 -22.34
CA PHE A 261 12.25 -12.60 -21.26
C PHE A 261 11.34 -11.38 -21.12
N VAL A 262 10.15 -11.62 -20.60
CA VAL A 262 9.16 -10.61 -20.23
C VAL A 262 9.15 -10.43 -18.72
N LEU A 263 9.13 -9.19 -18.27
CA LEU A 263 9.02 -8.83 -16.85
C LEU A 263 7.56 -8.61 -16.50
N TYR A 264 7.00 -9.45 -15.63
CA TYR A 264 5.72 -9.17 -14.99
C TYR A 264 5.94 -8.43 -13.67
N THR A 265 5.41 -7.21 -13.55
CA THR A 265 5.49 -6.42 -12.32
C THR A 265 4.17 -6.46 -11.58
N CYS A 266 4.19 -7.06 -10.37
CA CYS A 266 3.00 -7.16 -9.54
C CYS A 266 2.56 -5.81 -8.98
N SER A 267 1.27 -5.71 -8.69
CA SER A 267 0.58 -4.47 -8.32
C SER A 267 0.34 -4.35 -6.81
N SER A 268 0.22 -3.11 -6.33
CA SER A 268 -0.24 -2.80 -4.97
C SER A 268 -1.77 -2.70 -4.88
N LEU A 269 -2.49 -3.54 -5.59
CA LEU A 269 -3.96 -3.51 -5.68
C LEU A 269 -4.64 -3.46 -4.31
N PHE A 270 -5.88 -2.99 -4.27
CA PHE A 270 -6.68 -3.02 -3.06
C PHE A 270 -6.88 -4.48 -2.59
N ARG A 271 -6.79 -4.70 -1.30
CA ARG A 271 -7.00 -6.04 -0.71
C ARG A 271 -8.40 -6.54 -1.07
N GLY A 272 -8.48 -7.79 -1.54
CA GLY A 272 -9.74 -8.46 -1.85
C GLY A 272 -10.31 -8.18 -3.25
N THR A 273 -9.59 -7.46 -4.13
CA THR A 273 -10.09 -7.15 -5.47
C THR A 273 -9.68 -8.18 -6.52
N VAL A 274 -8.45 -8.66 -6.50
CA VAL A 274 -7.90 -9.61 -7.47
C VAL A 274 -6.94 -10.56 -6.80
N ASN A 275 -7.01 -11.85 -7.12
CA ASN A 275 -5.97 -12.82 -6.82
C ASN A 275 -4.91 -12.74 -7.95
N GLU A 276 -3.91 -11.89 -7.76
CA GLU A 276 -2.88 -11.65 -8.77
C GLU A 276 -2.04 -12.91 -9.08
N PRO A 277 -1.70 -13.80 -8.12
CA PRO A 277 -1.10 -15.09 -8.41
C PRO A 277 -1.89 -15.97 -9.39
N GLU A 278 -3.21 -16.10 -9.22
CA GLU A 278 -4.07 -16.86 -10.12
C GLU A 278 -4.12 -16.25 -11.53
N LEU A 279 -4.16 -14.92 -11.59
CA LEU A 279 -4.12 -14.20 -12.87
C LEU A 279 -2.79 -14.44 -13.60
N VAL A 280 -1.66 -14.36 -12.88
CA VAL A 280 -0.33 -14.62 -13.46
C VAL A 280 -0.22 -16.05 -13.94
N GLU A 281 -0.72 -17.03 -13.18
CA GLU A 281 -0.72 -18.42 -13.60
C GLU A 281 -1.57 -18.64 -14.88
N ALA A 282 -2.75 -18.03 -14.94
CA ALA A 282 -3.61 -18.09 -16.13
C ALA A 282 -2.94 -17.42 -17.34
N TRP A 283 -2.31 -16.26 -17.14
CA TRP A 283 -1.55 -15.54 -18.16
C TRP A 283 -0.37 -16.38 -18.67
N VAL A 284 0.40 -17.01 -17.79
CA VAL A 284 1.51 -17.89 -18.17
C VAL A 284 1.00 -19.06 -19.00
N ARG A 285 -0.11 -19.70 -18.60
CA ARG A 285 -0.73 -20.77 -19.36
C ARG A 285 -1.13 -20.32 -20.77
N ALA A 286 -1.72 -19.14 -20.90
CA ALA A 286 -2.09 -18.57 -22.21
C ALA A 286 -0.84 -18.34 -23.10
N LEU A 287 0.26 -17.80 -22.55
CA LEU A 287 1.51 -17.64 -23.29
C LEU A 287 2.10 -18.98 -23.73
N ARG A 288 2.08 -20.00 -22.87
CA ARG A 288 2.61 -21.36 -23.19
C ARG A 288 1.75 -22.12 -24.18
N ALA A 289 0.45 -21.84 -24.26
CA ALA A 289 -0.47 -22.39 -25.24
C ALA A 289 -0.36 -21.73 -26.63
N SER A 290 0.32 -20.58 -26.73
CA SER A 290 0.47 -19.85 -27.99
C SER A 290 1.24 -20.67 -29.02
N THR A 291 0.78 -20.60 -30.26
CA THR A 291 1.47 -21.18 -31.43
C THR A 291 2.57 -20.28 -31.99
N ASP A 292 2.64 -19.02 -31.54
CA ASP A 292 3.67 -18.07 -31.99
C ASP A 292 5.06 -18.51 -31.50
N PRO A 293 6.01 -18.74 -32.42
CA PRO A 293 7.35 -19.21 -32.05
C PRO A 293 8.12 -18.21 -31.17
N ARG A 294 7.80 -16.90 -31.25
CA ARG A 294 8.43 -15.85 -30.43
C ARG A 294 8.08 -16.00 -28.96
N LEU A 295 6.89 -16.52 -28.64
CA LEU A 295 6.41 -16.73 -27.27
C LEU A 295 6.72 -18.11 -26.72
N LYS A 296 6.97 -19.08 -27.61
CA LYS A 296 7.28 -20.46 -27.22
C LYS A 296 8.60 -20.55 -26.46
N GLY A 297 8.53 -20.74 -25.15
CA GLY A 297 9.72 -20.84 -24.30
C GLY A 297 10.36 -19.49 -23.92
N ILE A 298 9.65 -18.37 -24.16
CA ILE A 298 10.07 -17.06 -23.66
C ILE A 298 10.30 -17.10 -22.14
N GLY A 299 11.34 -16.43 -21.65
CA GLY A 299 11.57 -16.25 -20.23
C GLY A 299 10.46 -15.40 -19.59
N ILE A 300 10.10 -15.71 -18.38
CA ILE A 300 9.16 -14.91 -17.59
C ILE A 300 9.77 -14.63 -16.23
N LEU A 301 9.98 -13.36 -15.92
CA LEU A 301 10.39 -12.91 -14.60
C LEU A 301 9.20 -12.26 -13.89
N VAL A 302 8.67 -12.90 -12.86
CA VAL A 302 7.60 -12.35 -12.03
C VAL A 302 8.21 -11.64 -10.83
N ARG A 303 7.99 -10.33 -10.75
CA ARG A 303 8.53 -9.51 -9.67
C ARG A 303 7.42 -9.12 -8.69
N PRO A 304 7.48 -9.64 -7.43
CA PRO A 304 6.41 -9.41 -6.45
C PRO A 304 6.35 -7.96 -5.99
N HIS A 305 5.14 -7.51 -5.62
CA HIS A 305 5.00 -6.25 -4.91
C HIS A 305 5.30 -6.46 -3.41
N PRO A 306 6.19 -5.66 -2.78
CA PRO A 306 6.63 -5.89 -1.40
C PRO A 306 5.52 -5.93 -0.36
N ALA A 307 4.43 -5.19 -0.59
CA ALA A 307 3.28 -5.14 0.33
C ALA A 307 2.32 -6.34 0.20
N ARG A 308 2.53 -7.24 -0.78
CA ARG A 308 1.61 -8.35 -1.10
C ARG A 308 2.32 -9.71 -1.20
N LEU A 309 3.50 -9.85 -0.63
CA LEU A 309 4.26 -11.11 -0.63
C LEU A 309 3.48 -12.28 -0.01
N ASP A 310 2.59 -12.00 0.94
CA ASP A 310 1.79 -13.03 1.62
C ASP A 310 0.85 -13.77 0.65
N GLU A 311 0.41 -13.15 -0.43
CA GLU A 311 -0.49 -13.74 -1.42
C GLU A 311 0.22 -14.80 -2.30
N TRP A 312 1.54 -14.73 -2.36
CA TRP A 312 2.38 -15.66 -3.11
C TRP A 312 2.82 -16.87 -2.27
N ARG A 313 2.46 -16.92 -0.97
CA ARG A 313 2.80 -18.06 -0.12
C ARG A 313 2.05 -19.30 -0.58
N GLY A 314 2.81 -20.33 -0.94
CA GLY A 314 2.26 -21.61 -1.41
C GLY A 314 1.89 -21.65 -2.89
N VAL A 315 2.12 -20.58 -3.64
CA VAL A 315 2.00 -20.60 -5.11
C VAL A 315 3.22 -21.33 -5.69
N ASP A 316 2.97 -22.42 -6.40
CA ASP A 316 4.01 -23.21 -7.06
C ASP A 316 4.03 -22.90 -8.56
N LEU A 317 5.05 -22.19 -9.00
CA LEU A 317 5.30 -21.87 -10.40
C LEU A 317 6.37 -22.78 -11.04
N SER A 318 6.91 -23.76 -10.30
CA SER A 318 8.02 -24.62 -10.76
C SER A 318 7.65 -25.52 -11.94
N GLY A 319 6.36 -25.76 -12.16
CA GLY A 319 5.86 -26.51 -13.32
C GLY A 319 6.07 -25.81 -14.68
N HIS A 320 6.40 -24.52 -14.68
CA HIS A 320 6.60 -23.75 -15.90
C HIS A 320 8.09 -23.54 -16.20
N LYS A 321 8.57 -24.06 -17.34
CA LYS A 321 9.96 -23.88 -17.77
C LYS A 321 10.28 -22.41 -18.04
N ASN A 322 11.50 -21.98 -17.68
CA ASN A 322 12.01 -20.61 -17.90
C ASN A 322 11.07 -19.53 -17.31
N LEU A 323 10.54 -19.80 -16.11
CA LEU A 323 9.73 -18.88 -15.31
C LEU A 323 10.35 -18.77 -13.92
N VAL A 324 10.54 -17.54 -13.45
CA VAL A 324 11.15 -17.26 -12.16
C VAL A 324 10.33 -16.21 -11.40
N PHE A 325 10.10 -16.48 -10.12
CA PHE A 325 9.55 -15.51 -9.17
C PHE A 325 10.71 -14.96 -8.33
N TRP A 326 11.07 -13.68 -8.57
CA TRP A 326 12.26 -13.12 -7.97
C TRP A 326 12.21 -11.59 -7.86
N GLY A 327 12.88 -11.05 -6.84
CA GLY A 327 13.16 -9.64 -6.65
C GLY A 327 12.82 -9.14 -5.24
N ALA A 328 13.71 -8.31 -4.70
CA ALA A 328 13.55 -7.64 -3.42
C ALA A 328 13.03 -6.20 -3.58
N HIS A 329 12.59 -5.59 -2.48
CA HIS A 329 12.24 -4.17 -2.45
C HIS A 329 13.49 -3.30 -2.70
N PRO A 330 13.48 -2.36 -3.68
CA PRO A 330 14.67 -1.63 -4.12
C PRO A 330 15.06 -0.49 -3.14
N VAL A 331 15.57 -0.84 -1.96
CA VAL A 331 15.98 0.13 -0.91
C VAL A 331 17.49 0.28 -0.78
N ASP A 332 18.26 -0.78 -0.97
CA ASP A 332 19.73 -0.74 -1.01
C ASP A 332 20.24 -0.68 -2.46
N ALA A 333 21.55 -0.52 -2.61
CA ALA A 333 22.17 -0.36 -3.93
C ALA A 333 21.98 -1.60 -4.80
N GLU A 334 22.22 -2.79 -4.23
CA GLU A 334 22.11 -4.05 -4.98
C GLU A 334 20.67 -4.32 -5.43
N ALA A 335 19.67 -4.13 -4.56
CA ALA A 335 18.26 -4.30 -4.91
C ALA A 335 17.79 -3.25 -5.93
N LYS A 336 18.37 -2.02 -5.93
CA LYS A 336 18.12 -1.01 -6.96
C LYS A 336 18.74 -1.39 -8.30
N ASP A 337 19.96 -1.96 -8.29
CA ASP A 337 20.64 -2.48 -9.47
C ASP A 337 19.84 -3.65 -10.07
N ASP A 338 19.49 -4.63 -9.25
CA ASP A 338 18.68 -5.78 -9.63
C ASP A 338 17.32 -5.36 -10.23
N TYR A 339 16.71 -4.31 -9.66
CA TYR A 339 15.44 -3.79 -10.16
C TYR A 339 15.61 -3.13 -11.52
N PHE A 340 16.63 -2.30 -11.69
CA PHE A 340 16.95 -1.67 -12.97
C PHE A 340 17.30 -2.71 -14.03
N ASP A 341 18.20 -3.65 -13.73
CA ASP A 341 18.65 -4.68 -14.66
C ASP A 341 17.48 -5.56 -15.13
N SER A 342 16.52 -5.87 -14.23
CA SER A 342 15.31 -6.62 -14.59
C SER A 342 14.46 -5.91 -15.66
N MET A 343 14.36 -4.59 -15.60
CA MET A 343 13.67 -3.79 -16.63
C MET A 343 14.51 -3.62 -17.89
N TYR A 344 15.79 -3.30 -17.72
CA TYR A 344 16.69 -3.02 -18.82
C TYR A 344 16.83 -4.22 -19.76
N TYR A 345 16.94 -5.43 -19.23
CA TYR A 345 17.10 -6.65 -20.02
C TYR A 345 15.77 -7.28 -20.46
N SER A 346 14.63 -6.86 -19.91
CA SER A 346 13.34 -7.36 -20.38
C SER A 346 13.04 -6.90 -21.81
N ALA A 347 12.34 -7.73 -22.55
CA ALA A 347 11.84 -7.38 -23.88
C ALA A 347 10.58 -6.52 -23.81
N ALA A 348 9.76 -6.74 -22.80
CA ALA A 348 8.55 -5.98 -22.48
C ALA A 348 8.25 -6.05 -20.99
N VAL A 349 7.47 -5.10 -20.49
CA VAL A 349 6.95 -5.08 -19.11
C VAL A 349 5.44 -5.28 -19.14
N VAL A 350 4.95 -6.20 -18.33
CA VAL A 350 3.52 -6.56 -18.21
C VAL A 350 3.06 -6.38 -16.77
N GLY A 351 1.82 -6.02 -16.58
CA GLY A 351 1.20 -5.93 -15.26
C GLY A 351 -0.26 -5.49 -15.34
N ILE A 352 -0.83 -5.09 -14.20
CA ILE A 352 -2.21 -4.59 -14.12
C ILE A 352 -2.20 -3.08 -13.94
N ASN A 353 -1.65 -2.60 -12.82
CA ASN A 353 -1.53 -1.19 -12.47
C ASN A 353 -0.42 -0.99 -11.45
N THR A 354 0.67 -0.40 -11.88
CA THR A 354 1.86 -0.19 -11.05
C THR A 354 2.65 1.03 -11.52
N SER A 355 3.33 1.72 -10.61
CA SER A 355 4.28 2.79 -10.94
C SER A 355 5.47 2.30 -11.78
N ALA A 356 5.77 0.99 -11.72
CA ALA A 356 6.78 0.35 -12.55
C ALA A 356 6.56 0.54 -14.06
N PHE A 357 5.34 0.82 -14.50
CA PHE A 357 5.04 1.17 -15.89
C PHE A 357 5.74 2.45 -16.34
N ILE A 358 5.82 3.45 -15.46
CA ILE A 358 6.51 4.71 -15.74
C ILE A 358 8.03 4.47 -15.79
N GLU A 359 8.55 3.66 -14.88
CA GLU A 359 9.97 3.27 -14.82
C GLU A 359 10.36 2.50 -16.08
N ALA A 360 9.52 1.55 -16.52
CA ALA A 360 9.70 0.83 -17.78
C ALA A 360 9.70 1.76 -19.00
N ALA A 361 8.82 2.77 -19.01
CA ALA A 361 8.78 3.78 -20.06
C ALA A 361 10.08 4.61 -20.13
N VAL A 362 10.62 4.98 -18.96
CA VAL A 362 11.91 5.72 -18.87
C VAL A 362 13.06 4.88 -19.44
N VAL A 363 13.05 3.57 -19.20
CA VAL A 363 14.01 2.61 -19.76
C VAL A 363 13.74 2.31 -21.26
N GLY A 364 12.62 2.81 -21.81
CA GLY A 364 12.27 2.65 -23.22
C GLY A 364 11.68 1.28 -23.57
N LYS A 365 11.03 0.61 -22.61
CA LYS A 365 10.40 -0.71 -22.82
C LYS A 365 8.95 -0.61 -23.22
N PRO A 366 8.45 -1.51 -24.10
CA PRO A 366 7.01 -1.68 -24.32
C PRO A 366 6.31 -2.06 -23.01
N VAL A 367 5.18 -1.39 -22.73
CA VAL A 367 4.42 -1.60 -21.51
C VAL A 367 3.03 -2.11 -21.84
N HIS A 368 2.68 -3.27 -21.27
CA HIS A 368 1.41 -3.94 -21.47
C HIS A 368 0.61 -3.97 -20.17
N ALA A 369 -0.66 -3.58 -20.24
CA ALA A 369 -1.61 -3.72 -19.15
C ALA A 369 -2.66 -4.79 -19.48
N VAL A 370 -2.73 -5.84 -18.67
CA VAL A 370 -3.74 -6.91 -18.81
C VAL A 370 -4.91 -6.57 -17.91
N LEU A 371 -5.96 -5.99 -18.50
CA LEU A 371 -7.13 -5.48 -17.79
C LEU A 371 -8.36 -6.32 -18.13
N LEU A 372 -8.36 -7.59 -17.68
CA LEU A 372 -9.50 -8.47 -17.84
C LEU A 372 -10.75 -7.88 -17.17
N PRO A 373 -11.98 -8.16 -17.64
CA PRO A 373 -13.22 -7.62 -17.07
C PRO A 373 -13.36 -7.88 -15.56
N GLU A 374 -12.92 -9.06 -15.09
CA GLU A 374 -12.93 -9.44 -13.68
C GLU A 374 -11.95 -8.60 -12.84
N VAL A 375 -10.88 -8.13 -13.48
CA VAL A 375 -9.83 -7.32 -12.89
C VAL A 375 -10.15 -5.83 -13.02
N SER A 376 -10.73 -5.40 -14.13
CA SER A 376 -10.95 -3.98 -14.44
C SER A 376 -12.12 -3.36 -13.68
N ARG A 377 -13.16 -4.14 -13.35
CA ARG A 377 -14.31 -3.65 -12.56
C ARG A 377 -13.90 -3.04 -11.23
N ASP A 378 -12.87 -3.61 -10.64
CA ASP A 378 -12.38 -3.27 -9.31
C ASP A 378 -11.10 -2.45 -9.38
N ASN A 379 -10.60 -2.19 -10.58
CA ASN A 379 -9.33 -1.56 -10.81
C ASN A 379 -9.43 -0.07 -11.08
N GLN A 380 -8.32 0.51 -10.87
CA GLN A 380 -8.03 1.91 -10.92
C GLN A 380 -8.13 2.52 -12.32
N GLU A 381 -8.62 1.78 -13.33
CA GLU A 381 -8.74 2.25 -14.72
C GLU A 381 -9.60 3.51 -14.83
N GLY A 382 -10.67 3.60 -14.01
CA GLY A 382 -11.49 4.81 -13.89
C GLY A 382 -10.81 5.96 -13.12
N THR A 383 -9.65 5.72 -12.49
CA THR A 383 -8.97 6.79 -11.73
C THR A 383 -8.37 7.83 -12.67
N LEU A 384 -8.38 9.10 -12.22
CA LEU A 384 -7.85 10.21 -13.01
C LEU A 384 -6.38 9.99 -13.38
N HIS A 385 -5.55 9.51 -12.46
CA HIS A 385 -4.14 9.28 -12.71
C HIS A 385 -3.89 8.10 -13.67
N PHE A 386 -4.68 7.03 -13.63
CA PHE A 386 -4.51 5.92 -14.58
C PHE A 386 -4.80 6.34 -16.02
N ARG A 387 -5.77 7.25 -16.22
CA ARG A 387 -6.07 7.82 -17.53
C ARG A 387 -4.88 8.52 -18.19
N TYR A 388 -3.92 9.02 -17.41
CA TYR A 388 -2.70 9.59 -17.97
C TYR A 388 -1.87 8.54 -18.70
N LEU A 389 -1.79 7.31 -18.18
CA LEU A 389 -1.10 6.21 -18.84
C LEU A 389 -1.77 5.80 -20.17
N LEU A 390 -3.07 6.08 -20.30
CA LEU A 390 -3.83 5.77 -21.50
C LEU A 390 -3.79 6.88 -22.56
N ASN A 391 -3.64 8.14 -22.15
CA ASN A 391 -3.96 9.28 -23.02
C ASN A 391 -2.79 10.23 -23.28
N VAL A 392 -1.83 10.39 -22.35
CA VAL A 392 -0.77 11.39 -22.52
C VAL A 392 0.09 11.07 -23.73
N ASN A 393 0.16 12.00 -24.67
CA ASN A 393 0.89 11.90 -25.93
C ASN A 393 0.60 10.59 -26.71
N GLY A 394 -0.67 10.15 -26.71
CA GLY A 394 -1.11 8.91 -27.36
C GLY A 394 -1.01 7.67 -26.45
N GLY A 395 -0.75 7.88 -25.18
CA GLY A 395 -0.73 6.86 -24.14
C GLY A 395 0.54 6.01 -24.13
N LEU A 396 0.83 5.46 -22.96
CA LEU A 396 1.93 4.53 -22.72
C LEU A 396 1.48 3.08 -22.95
N LEU A 397 0.31 2.73 -22.40
CA LEU A 397 -0.09 1.35 -22.24
C LEU A 397 -0.60 0.72 -23.53
N ARG A 398 -0.19 -0.52 -23.76
CA ARG A 398 -0.86 -1.47 -24.64
C ARG A 398 -1.83 -2.27 -23.78
N VAL A 399 -3.11 -1.91 -23.87
CA VAL A 399 -4.17 -2.50 -23.04
C VAL A 399 -4.79 -3.67 -23.76
N ALA A 400 -4.87 -4.82 -23.08
CA ALA A 400 -5.61 -5.99 -23.53
C ALA A 400 -6.73 -6.34 -22.55
N ARG A 401 -7.90 -6.70 -23.06
CA ARG A 401 -9.10 -7.07 -22.30
C ARG A 401 -9.30 -8.58 -22.18
N SER A 402 -8.52 -9.34 -22.93
CA SER A 402 -8.47 -10.79 -22.87
C SER A 402 -7.05 -11.28 -23.12
N PHE A 403 -6.77 -12.54 -22.81
CA PHE A 403 -5.49 -13.15 -23.17
C PHE A 403 -5.36 -13.33 -24.69
N ASP A 404 -6.46 -13.55 -25.40
CA ASP A 404 -6.47 -13.68 -26.86
C ASP A 404 -6.04 -12.38 -27.55
N GLU A 405 -6.36 -11.21 -26.97
CA GLU A 405 -5.85 -9.92 -27.42
C GLU A 405 -4.39 -9.70 -26.99
N HIS A 406 -4.05 -10.09 -25.75
CA HIS A 406 -2.75 -9.79 -25.19
C HIS A 406 -1.62 -10.59 -25.85
N VAL A 407 -1.85 -11.88 -26.09
CA VAL A 407 -0.81 -12.79 -26.60
C VAL A 407 -0.21 -12.31 -27.93
N PRO A 408 -1.02 -12.02 -28.99
CA PRO A 408 -0.46 -11.49 -30.25
C PRO A 408 0.16 -10.09 -30.07
N MET A 409 -0.47 -9.20 -29.27
CA MET A 409 0.05 -7.86 -29.00
C MET A 409 1.43 -7.91 -28.32
N LEU A 410 1.64 -8.85 -27.41
CA LEU A 410 2.93 -9.07 -26.77
C LEU A 410 3.95 -9.61 -27.77
N ALA A 411 3.57 -10.60 -28.60
CA ALA A 411 4.43 -11.16 -29.62
C ALA A 411 4.95 -10.10 -30.60
N ASP A 412 4.10 -9.15 -30.98
CA ASP A 412 4.49 -8.03 -31.87
C ASP A 412 5.48 -7.08 -31.21
N SER A 413 5.39 -6.90 -29.89
CA SER A 413 6.34 -6.09 -29.12
C SER A 413 7.73 -6.75 -28.94
N LEU A 414 7.85 -8.05 -29.24
CA LEU A 414 9.13 -8.78 -29.19
C LEU A 414 9.93 -8.70 -30.50
N ALA A 415 9.36 -8.14 -31.55
CA ALA A 415 10.05 -7.94 -32.79
C ALA A 415 11.25 -6.99 -32.58
N PRO A 416 12.40 -7.23 -33.24
CA PRO A 416 13.57 -6.37 -33.09
C PRO A 416 13.24 -4.96 -33.61
N ALA A 417 12.90 -4.04 -32.70
CA ALA A 417 12.83 -2.62 -33.02
C ALA A 417 14.19 -2.00 -32.77
N GLY A 418 14.82 -1.50 -33.80
CA GLY A 418 16.13 -0.81 -33.71
C GLY A 418 15.97 0.57 -33.03
N GLY A 419 15.71 0.61 -31.74
CA GLY A 419 15.71 1.86 -30.98
C GLY A 419 14.44 2.04 -30.16
N GLY A 420 14.37 1.68 -28.94
CA GLY A 420 13.36 1.97 -27.90
C GLY A 420 11.87 2.02 -28.34
N ASP A 421 10.98 1.97 -27.37
CA ASP A 421 9.53 2.05 -27.64
C ASP A 421 9.08 3.51 -27.85
N GLU A 422 8.55 3.85 -29.02
CA GLU A 422 8.09 5.21 -29.33
C GLU A 422 6.94 5.69 -28.44
N LYS A 423 6.01 4.80 -28.05
CA LYS A 423 4.93 5.17 -27.11
C LYS A 423 5.53 5.57 -25.76
N ALA A 424 6.48 4.78 -25.27
CA ALA A 424 7.21 5.08 -24.05
C ALA A 424 7.95 6.42 -24.17
N ALA A 425 8.62 6.67 -25.29
CA ALA A 425 9.35 7.91 -25.53
C ALA A 425 8.42 9.14 -25.48
N ARG A 426 7.31 9.12 -26.22
CA ARG A 426 6.34 10.22 -26.25
C ARG A 426 5.66 10.43 -24.88
N PHE A 427 5.34 9.34 -24.17
CA PHE A 427 4.79 9.43 -22.83
C PHE A 427 5.77 10.07 -21.85
N VAL A 428 7.02 9.65 -21.85
CA VAL A 428 8.07 10.21 -20.99
C VAL A 428 8.24 11.70 -21.22
N GLU A 429 8.22 12.15 -22.48
CA GLU A 429 8.33 13.57 -22.84
C GLU A 429 7.14 14.38 -22.32
N GLY A 430 5.92 13.86 -22.35
CA GLY A 430 4.75 14.59 -21.84
C GLY A 430 4.55 14.49 -20.34
N PHE A 431 4.96 13.37 -19.72
CA PHE A 431 4.59 13.07 -18.33
C PHE A 431 5.76 13.17 -17.33
N VAL A 432 6.94 12.69 -17.72
CA VAL A 432 8.12 12.62 -16.82
C VAL A 432 9.01 13.81 -17.00
N ARG A 433 9.33 14.18 -18.25
CA ARG A 433 10.22 15.29 -18.62
C ARG A 433 9.56 16.27 -19.57
N PRO A 434 8.59 17.07 -19.07
CA PRO A 434 7.76 17.96 -19.90
C PRO A 434 8.53 19.13 -20.54
N PHE A 435 9.78 19.32 -20.19
CA PHE A 435 10.66 20.38 -20.77
C PHE A 435 11.63 19.83 -21.84
N GLY A 436 11.49 18.57 -22.18
CA GLY A 436 12.35 17.88 -23.11
C GLY A 436 13.02 16.67 -22.51
N ARG A 437 13.12 15.63 -23.29
CA ARG A 437 13.63 14.33 -22.85
C ARG A 437 15.07 14.37 -22.34
N GLY A 438 15.91 15.26 -22.91
CA GLY A 438 17.28 15.50 -22.48
C GLY A 438 17.42 16.34 -21.21
N GLU A 439 16.34 17.04 -20.80
CA GLU A 439 16.35 17.97 -19.68
C GLU A 439 16.06 17.26 -18.35
N ALA A 440 17.06 17.23 -17.46
CA ALA A 440 16.87 16.68 -16.12
C ALA A 440 15.88 17.52 -15.29
N ALA A 441 15.02 16.86 -14.52
CA ALA A 441 14.03 17.51 -13.65
C ALA A 441 14.66 18.04 -12.34
N THR A 442 15.69 17.37 -11.83
CA THR A 442 16.34 17.71 -10.55
C THR A 442 16.83 19.16 -10.47
N PRO A 443 17.51 19.75 -11.49
CA PRO A 443 17.92 21.14 -11.41
C PRO A 443 16.75 22.13 -11.31
N ARG A 444 15.64 21.87 -12.00
CA ARG A 444 14.41 22.67 -11.93
C ARG A 444 13.73 22.53 -10.57
N PHE A 445 13.70 21.32 -10.01
CA PHE A 445 13.19 21.08 -8.69
C PHE A 445 13.98 21.86 -7.63
N VAL A 446 15.31 21.77 -7.69
CA VAL A 446 16.22 22.49 -6.79
C VAL A 446 16.01 24.00 -6.88
N ALA A 447 15.95 24.56 -8.10
CA ALA A 447 15.67 25.97 -8.31
C ALA A 447 14.32 26.40 -7.71
N ALA A 448 13.27 25.60 -7.84
CA ALA A 448 11.97 25.87 -7.23
C ALA A 448 12.01 25.87 -5.69
N ILE A 449 12.85 25.03 -5.08
CA ILE A 449 13.05 25.04 -3.62
C ILE A 449 13.86 26.27 -3.18
N GLU A 450 14.91 26.62 -3.93
CA GLU A 450 15.72 27.84 -3.69
C GLU A 450 14.84 29.09 -3.79
N GLU A 451 14.04 29.20 -4.85
CA GLU A 451 13.07 30.28 -5.01
C GLU A 451 12.08 30.35 -3.84
N ALA A 452 11.54 29.19 -3.41
CA ALA A 452 10.64 29.15 -2.26
C ALA A 452 11.30 29.66 -0.98
N GLY A 453 12.60 29.42 -0.81
CA GLY A 453 13.38 29.93 0.32
C GLY A 453 13.59 31.46 0.30
N THR A 454 13.49 32.11 -0.86
CA THR A 454 13.65 33.57 -1.01
C THR A 454 12.33 34.35 -0.95
N LEU A 455 11.18 33.65 -1.00
CA LEU A 455 9.88 34.31 -0.87
C LEU A 455 9.79 35.12 0.41
N PRO A 456 8.97 36.18 0.47
CA PRO A 456 8.65 36.85 1.72
C PRO A 456 8.17 35.85 2.77
N ALA A 457 8.62 36.00 4.01
CA ALA A 457 8.13 35.13 5.09
C ALA A 457 6.61 35.29 5.21
N PRO A 458 5.84 34.20 5.22
CA PRO A 458 4.39 34.30 5.34
C PRO A 458 4.01 34.94 6.69
N ALA A 459 2.91 35.68 6.71
CA ALA A 459 2.38 36.20 7.96
C ALA A 459 2.08 35.02 8.94
N ARG A 460 2.41 35.23 10.20
CA ARG A 460 2.07 34.25 11.24
C ARG A 460 0.57 34.06 11.33
N GLU A 461 0.10 32.86 11.12
CA GLU A 461 -1.33 32.56 11.22
C GLU A 461 -1.76 32.47 12.69
N GLY A 462 -2.49 33.49 13.14
CA GLY A 462 -3.20 33.49 14.42
C GLY A 462 -4.54 32.75 14.32
N ARG A 463 -5.13 32.40 15.46
CA ARG A 463 -6.50 31.88 15.49
C ARG A 463 -7.50 32.99 15.19
N SER A 464 -8.34 32.81 14.17
CA SER A 464 -9.50 33.68 13.93
C SER A 464 -10.56 33.47 15.03
N ILE A 465 -11.48 34.45 15.17
CA ILE A 465 -12.62 34.35 16.12
C ILE A 465 -13.44 33.09 15.84
N GLY A 466 -13.68 32.77 14.56
CA GLY A 466 -14.39 31.53 14.18
C GLY A 466 -13.65 30.25 14.58
N ALA A 467 -12.31 30.23 14.51
CA ALA A 467 -11.50 29.11 14.99
C ALA A 467 -11.54 28.97 16.51
N TRP A 468 -11.62 30.07 17.25
CA TRP A 468 -11.84 30.05 18.69
C TRP A 468 -13.22 29.50 19.06
N LEU A 469 -14.26 29.91 18.39
CA LEU A 469 -15.62 29.39 18.59
C LEU A 469 -15.67 27.89 18.28
N ALA A 470 -15.08 27.45 17.18
CA ALA A 470 -14.99 26.04 16.84
C ALA A 470 -14.19 25.24 17.89
N TYR A 471 -13.11 25.79 18.43
CA TYR A 471 -12.35 25.18 19.52
C TYR A 471 -13.22 24.99 20.78
N LEU A 472 -13.99 26.02 21.19
CA LEU A 472 -14.87 25.94 22.36
C LEU A 472 -15.94 24.86 22.18
N VAL A 473 -16.51 24.72 20.98
CA VAL A 473 -17.49 23.65 20.67
C VAL A 473 -16.84 22.25 20.70
N LEU A 474 -15.60 22.12 20.22
CA LEU A 474 -14.89 20.85 20.19
C LEU A 474 -14.29 20.46 21.55
N PHE A 475 -14.07 21.43 22.44
CA PHE A 475 -13.40 21.18 23.73
C PHE A 475 -14.10 20.13 24.60
N PRO A 476 -15.43 20.16 24.82
CA PRO A 476 -16.11 19.13 25.59
C PRO A 476 -16.01 17.74 24.92
N VAL A 477 -16.09 17.67 23.59
CA VAL A 477 -15.95 16.42 22.85
C VAL A 477 -14.54 15.85 23.02
N ALA A 478 -13.50 16.68 22.91
CA ALA A 478 -12.12 16.28 23.13
C ALA A 478 -11.88 15.86 24.60
N SER A 479 -12.50 16.55 25.56
CA SER A 479 -12.40 16.22 26.99
C SER A 479 -13.04 14.87 27.32
N LEU A 480 -14.23 14.59 26.81
CA LEU A 480 -14.87 13.29 26.94
C LEU A 480 -14.06 12.17 26.30
N LEU A 481 -13.52 12.44 25.11
CA LEU A 481 -12.63 11.51 24.42
C LEU A 481 -11.34 11.27 25.20
N ALA A 482 -10.77 12.31 25.83
CA ALA A 482 -9.59 12.18 26.70
C ALA A 482 -9.85 11.25 27.89
N LEU A 483 -11.00 11.40 28.54
CA LEU A 483 -11.44 10.51 29.64
C LEU A 483 -11.60 9.07 29.14
N HIS A 484 -12.24 8.88 27.98
CA HIS A 484 -12.38 7.57 27.36
C HIS A 484 -11.03 6.93 27.02
N LEU A 485 -10.10 7.67 26.42
CA LEU A 485 -8.77 7.17 26.09
C LEU A 485 -7.93 6.83 27.33
N ARG A 486 -8.04 7.61 28.42
CA ARG A 486 -7.40 7.30 29.71
C ARG A 486 -7.93 6.01 30.32
N SER A 487 -9.20 5.69 30.15
CA SER A 487 -9.82 4.43 30.63
C SER A 487 -9.43 3.21 29.78
N GLN A 488 -8.97 3.39 28.56
CA GLN A 488 -8.62 2.30 27.62
C GLN A 488 -7.44 1.40 28.12
N PRO A 489 -6.37 1.89 28.72
CA PRO A 489 -5.30 1.04 29.21
C PRO A 489 -5.79 0.03 30.26
N TRP A 490 -6.71 0.46 31.11
CA TRP A 490 -7.33 -0.40 32.11
C TRP A 490 -8.24 -1.45 31.44
N ARG A 491 -9.10 -1.04 30.51
CA ARG A 491 -9.97 -1.94 29.73
C ARG A 491 -9.17 -2.93 28.87
N LYS A 492 -8.10 -2.50 28.23
CA LYS A 492 -7.21 -3.40 27.46
C LYS A 492 -6.47 -4.40 28.36
N ARG A 493 -5.98 -3.98 29.52
CA ARG A 493 -5.34 -4.88 30.50
C ARG A 493 -6.33 -5.89 31.05
N THR A 494 -7.55 -5.48 31.33
CA THR A 494 -8.63 -6.36 31.82
C THR A 494 -9.04 -7.33 30.72
N ARG A 495 -9.27 -6.86 29.50
CA ARG A 495 -9.59 -7.72 28.35
C ARG A 495 -8.45 -8.71 28.06
N HIS A 496 -7.20 -8.28 28.09
CA HIS A 496 -6.04 -9.14 27.87
C HIS A 496 -5.88 -10.20 28.98
N ARG A 497 -6.14 -9.84 30.23
CA ARG A 497 -6.19 -10.81 31.35
C ARG A 497 -7.31 -11.82 31.18
N LEU A 498 -8.50 -11.37 30.83
CA LEU A 498 -9.66 -12.24 30.58
C LEU A 498 -9.41 -13.17 29.39
N VAL A 499 -8.88 -12.68 28.28
CA VAL A 499 -8.51 -13.50 27.13
C VAL A 499 -7.45 -14.53 27.50
N LYS A 500 -6.37 -14.16 28.18
CA LYS A 500 -5.36 -15.12 28.66
C LYS A 500 -5.92 -16.14 29.65
N GLN A 501 -6.80 -15.72 30.53
CA GLN A 501 -7.45 -16.62 31.49
C GLN A 501 -8.37 -17.60 30.77
N PHE A 502 -9.09 -17.15 29.76
CA PHE A 502 -9.95 -17.96 28.90
C PHE A 502 -9.14 -18.95 28.06
N GLU A 503 -8.06 -18.51 27.43
CA GLU A 503 -7.14 -19.38 26.68
C GLU A 503 -6.53 -20.44 27.58
N ARG A 504 -6.15 -20.08 28.81
CA ARG A 504 -5.63 -21.03 29.81
C ARG A 504 -6.69 -22.05 30.23
N GLN A 505 -7.92 -21.62 30.46
CA GLN A 505 -9.03 -22.53 30.77
C GLN A 505 -9.40 -23.42 29.58
N ARG A 506 -9.42 -22.86 28.37
CA ARG A 506 -9.61 -23.62 27.12
C ARG A 506 -8.55 -24.69 26.96
N THR A 507 -7.28 -24.36 27.17
CA THR A 507 -6.16 -25.31 27.08
C THR A 507 -6.26 -26.42 28.14
N LEU A 508 -6.68 -26.07 29.36
CA LEU A 508 -6.93 -27.04 30.43
C LEU A 508 -8.13 -27.94 30.13
N ALA A 509 -9.22 -27.38 29.60
CA ALA A 509 -10.39 -28.15 29.16
C ALA A 509 -10.03 -29.12 28.03
N LEU A 510 -9.29 -28.66 27.01
CA LEU A 510 -8.82 -29.51 25.92
C LEU A 510 -7.86 -30.62 26.40
N ARG A 511 -6.99 -30.33 27.39
CA ARG A 511 -6.14 -31.35 28.01
C ARG A 511 -6.96 -32.37 28.76
N ARG A 512 -8.01 -31.96 29.52
CA ARG A 512 -8.91 -32.86 30.21
C ARG A 512 -9.73 -33.73 29.26
N ILE A 513 -10.23 -33.16 28.16
CA ILE A 513 -10.92 -33.92 27.09
C ILE A 513 -9.97 -34.90 26.42
N LYS A 514 -8.73 -34.50 26.15
CA LYS A 514 -7.72 -35.38 25.55
C LYS A 514 -7.34 -36.51 26.50
N GLN A 515 -7.20 -36.23 27.80
CA GLN A 515 -6.92 -37.24 28.82
C GLN A 515 -8.09 -38.21 28.98
N PHE A 516 -9.31 -37.70 29.04
CA PHE A 516 -10.53 -38.52 29.09
C PHE A 516 -10.66 -39.42 27.86
N ALA A 517 -10.35 -38.93 26.65
CA ALA A 517 -10.32 -39.72 25.42
C ALA A 517 -9.25 -40.80 25.45
N ILE A 518 -8.07 -40.51 25.99
CA ILE A 518 -6.99 -41.50 26.15
C ILE A 518 -7.40 -42.58 27.17
N ASP A 519 -7.97 -42.20 28.31
CA ASP A 519 -8.31 -43.11 29.40
C ASP A 519 -9.47 -44.04 29.06
N HIS A 520 -10.43 -43.57 28.23
CA HIS A 520 -11.64 -44.34 27.91
C HIS A 520 -11.60 -45.02 26.53
N LEU A 521 -10.90 -44.43 25.53
CA LEU A 521 -10.76 -45.04 24.20
C LEU A 521 -9.53 -45.95 24.10
N GLY A 522 -8.51 -45.69 24.92
CA GLY A 522 -7.36 -46.60 25.06
C GLY A 522 -7.71 -47.96 25.67
N ALA A 523 -8.70 -48.01 26.56
CA ALA A 523 -9.22 -49.23 27.17
C ALA A 523 -10.03 -50.10 26.19
N ALA A 524 -10.87 -49.44 25.34
CA ALA A 524 -11.64 -50.16 24.31
C ALA A 524 -10.80 -50.73 23.17
N GLY A 525 -9.66 -50.12 22.87
CA GLY A 525 -8.71 -50.61 21.86
C GLY A 525 -7.89 -51.82 22.34
N LYS A 526 -7.66 -51.94 23.63
CA LYS A 526 -6.95 -53.12 24.21
C LYS A 526 -7.83 -54.38 24.30
N GLN A 527 -9.11 -54.25 24.52
CA GLN A 527 -10.05 -55.39 24.53
C GLN A 527 -10.33 -55.97 23.12
N ARG A 528 -10.12 -55.20 22.05
CA ARG A 528 -10.30 -55.67 20.67
C ARG A 528 -9.06 -56.36 20.07
N LYS A 529 -7.88 -56.19 20.69
CA LYS A 529 -6.63 -56.84 20.22
C LYS A 529 -6.33 -58.23 20.81
N SER A 530 -7.14 -58.70 21.76
CA SER A 530 -6.96 -60.03 22.34
C SER A 530 -7.75 -61.16 21.65
N ALA A 531 -8.46 -60.87 20.56
CA ALA A 531 -9.36 -61.85 19.93
C ALA A 531 -9.02 -62.21 18.48
N THR A 532 -7.82 -61.89 17.97
CA THR A 532 -7.42 -62.39 16.63
C THR A 532 -5.90 -62.52 16.54
N THR A 533 -5.39 -63.67 17.00
CA THR A 533 -4.05 -64.15 16.65
C THR A 533 -4.19 -65.55 16.10
N VAL A 534 -4.24 -65.69 14.79
CA VAL A 534 -3.77 -66.88 14.08
C VAL A 534 -3.41 -66.48 12.64
N GLY A 535 -2.15 -66.69 12.28
CA GLY A 535 -1.67 -67.15 10.99
C GLY A 535 -1.32 -66.17 9.91
N GLY A 536 -0.03 -66.12 9.52
CA GLY A 536 0.38 -65.90 8.14
C GLY A 536 1.42 -64.79 7.92
N SER A 537 2.69 -65.16 7.94
CA SER A 537 3.85 -64.41 7.45
C SER A 537 3.79 -64.22 5.94
N VAL A 538 4.27 -63.06 5.42
CA VAL A 538 5.17 -62.94 4.26
C VAL A 538 5.74 -61.53 4.17
N LEU A 539 7.00 -61.46 3.81
CA LEU A 539 7.98 -60.38 3.80
C LEU A 539 7.84 -59.35 2.64
N THR A 540 8.12 -58.08 2.96
CA THR A 540 8.94 -57.03 2.29
C THR A 540 8.53 -56.45 0.93
N PRO A 541 9.07 -55.28 0.47
CA PRO A 541 9.97 -54.31 1.10
C PRO A 541 9.53 -52.82 0.99
N LYS A 542 10.30 -51.97 1.64
CA LYS A 542 10.29 -50.52 1.68
C LYS A 542 10.48 -49.86 0.31
N THR A 543 9.64 -48.87 -0.01
CA THR A 543 10.04 -47.73 -0.84
C THR A 543 9.57 -46.46 -0.18
N GLY A 544 10.51 -45.53 0.02
CA GLY A 544 10.27 -44.23 0.63
C GLY A 544 9.43 -43.36 -0.29
N ARG A 545 8.33 -42.85 0.23
CA ARG A 545 7.56 -41.78 -0.39
C ARG A 545 7.96 -40.47 0.25
N GLN A 546 8.59 -39.60 -0.54
CA GLN A 546 8.72 -38.18 -0.25
C GLN A 546 7.33 -37.59 0.01
N ARG A 547 7.18 -36.91 1.13
CA ARG A 547 5.94 -36.24 1.50
C ARG A 547 5.89 -34.86 0.83
N ASP A 548 4.89 -34.66 0.01
CA ASP A 548 4.51 -33.42 -0.65
C ASP A 548 3.99 -32.40 0.39
N PRO A 549 4.61 -31.21 0.54
CA PRO A 549 4.23 -30.21 1.56
C PRO A 549 2.81 -29.63 1.37
N ALA A 550 2.31 -29.54 0.15
CA ALA A 550 0.97 -29.02 -0.15
C ALA A 550 -0.16 -29.94 0.35
N LYS A 551 0.08 -31.27 0.38
CA LYS A 551 -0.86 -32.24 0.96
C LYS A 551 -0.90 -32.21 2.49
N THR A 552 0.08 -31.58 3.13
CA THR A 552 0.17 -31.55 4.60
C THR A 552 -0.79 -30.51 5.20
N LEU A 553 -1.02 -29.37 4.56
CA LEU A 553 -1.95 -28.32 5.04
C LEU A 553 -3.42 -28.72 4.82
N ALA A 554 -3.77 -29.16 3.63
CA ALA A 554 -5.11 -29.70 3.35
C ALA A 554 -5.41 -30.97 4.17
N GLY A 555 -4.38 -31.77 4.48
CA GLY A 555 -4.50 -32.97 5.32
C GLY A 555 -4.69 -32.67 6.80
N THR A 556 -4.21 -31.51 7.30
CA THR A 556 -4.36 -31.08 8.70
C THR A 556 -5.77 -30.59 8.95
N ASP A 557 -6.32 -29.76 8.08
CA ASP A 557 -7.69 -29.25 8.17
C ASP A 557 -8.73 -30.38 8.03
N LEU A 558 -8.51 -31.32 7.11
CA LEU A 558 -9.38 -32.47 6.95
C LEU A 558 -9.28 -33.47 8.14
N ARG A 559 -8.12 -33.59 8.78
CA ARG A 559 -7.96 -34.38 9.99
C ARG A 559 -8.60 -33.72 11.21
N GLU A 560 -8.45 -32.42 11.36
CA GLU A 560 -9.13 -31.67 12.42
C GLU A 560 -10.65 -31.69 12.22
N ALA A 561 -11.15 -31.52 11.00
CA ALA A 561 -12.56 -31.63 10.69
C ALA A 561 -13.13 -33.03 10.95
N ARG A 562 -12.39 -34.09 10.58
CA ARG A 562 -12.75 -35.50 10.91
C ARG A 562 -12.75 -35.73 12.42
N HIS A 563 -11.72 -35.30 13.11
CA HIS A 563 -11.61 -35.45 14.55
C HIS A 563 -12.71 -34.68 15.31
N THR A 564 -13.01 -33.47 14.89
CA THR A 564 -14.11 -32.67 15.44
C THR A 564 -15.47 -33.36 15.18
N ARG A 565 -15.69 -33.90 13.99
CA ARG A 565 -16.89 -34.67 13.66
C ARG A 565 -17.03 -35.94 14.49
N GLU A 566 -15.95 -36.69 14.72
CA GLU A 566 -15.96 -37.87 15.60
C GLU A 566 -16.28 -37.51 17.04
N LEU A 567 -15.72 -36.41 17.57
CA LEU A 567 -16.01 -35.89 18.91
C LEU A 567 -17.48 -35.47 19.05
N VAL A 568 -18.02 -34.73 18.10
CA VAL A 568 -19.43 -34.31 18.11
C VAL A 568 -20.36 -35.52 18.02
N THR A 569 -20.03 -36.53 17.22
CA THR A 569 -20.82 -37.76 17.11
C THR A 569 -20.80 -38.56 18.41
N VAL A 570 -19.64 -38.62 19.10
CA VAL A 570 -19.53 -39.29 20.42
C VAL A 570 -20.32 -38.52 21.49
N MET A 571 -20.27 -37.17 21.48
CA MET A 571 -21.04 -36.31 22.38
C MET A 571 -22.55 -36.45 22.16
N GLY A 572 -23.00 -36.52 20.89
CA GLY A 572 -24.41 -36.69 20.54
C GLY A 572 -25.02 -38.05 20.93
N ARG A 573 -24.17 -39.09 21.02
CA ARG A 573 -24.58 -40.43 21.50
C ARG A 573 -24.62 -40.56 23.02
N SER A 574 -24.12 -39.52 23.75
CA SER A 574 -24.21 -39.51 25.20
C SER A 574 -25.56 -38.93 25.61
N ASN A 575 -26.35 -39.63 26.43
CA ASN A 575 -27.63 -39.14 27.01
C ASN A 575 -27.45 -37.99 28.00
N ARG A 576 -26.36 -37.25 27.92
CA ARG A 576 -26.10 -36.10 28.80
C ARG A 576 -26.38 -34.79 28.04
N PRO A 577 -27.01 -33.81 28.67
CA PRO A 577 -27.31 -32.54 28.05
C PRO A 577 -25.98 -31.83 27.66
N ILE A 578 -25.88 -31.38 26.40
CA ILE A 578 -24.76 -30.59 25.91
C ILE A 578 -25.13 -29.12 26.06
N ILE A 579 -24.44 -28.40 26.96
CA ILE A 579 -24.64 -26.96 27.17
C ILE A 579 -23.66 -26.23 26.24
N VAL A 580 -24.19 -25.48 25.27
CA VAL A 580 -23.41 -24.64 24.35
C VAL A 580 -23.62 -23.18 24.75
N GLY A 581 -22.58 -22.56 25.28
CA GLY A 581 -22.58 -21.16 25.73
C GLY A 581 -21.89 -20.99 27.09
N PRO A 582 -21.81 -19.77 27.66
CA PRO A 582 -22.34 -18.50 27.17
C PRO A 582 -21.54 -17.90 26.01
N TRP A 583 -22.23 -17.21 25.11
CA TRP A 583 -21.64 -16.52 23.96
C TRP A 583 -20.97 -15.22 24.42
N LEU A 584 -19.68 -15.08 24.15
CA LEU A 584 -18.87 -13.91 24.52
C LEU A 584 -18.26 -13.23 23.31
N SER A 585 -18.72 -13.57 22.10
CA SER A 585 -18.23 -13.03 20.83
C SER A 585 -19.11 -11.86 20.33
N GLU A 586 -18.57 -11.09 19.37
CA GLU A 586 -19.37 -10.08 18.66
C GLU A 586 -20.42 -10.78 17.79
N THR A 587 -21.60 -10.15 17.63
CA THR A 587 -22.75 -10.69 16.88
C THR A 587 -22.36 -11.20 15.46
N GLY A 588 -21.43 -10.51 14.80
CA GLY A 588 -20.95 -10.94 13.49
C GLY A 588 -20.17 -12.26 13.52
N PHE A 589 -19.42 -12.52 14.59
CA PHE A 589 -18.71 -13.77 14.77
C PHE A 589 -19.67 -14.93 15.08
N GLU A 590 -20.70 -14.68 15.85
CA GLU A 590 -21.76 -15.67 16.13
C GLU A 590 -22.49 -16.08 14.86
N LEU A 591 -22.90 -15.12 14.01
CA LEU A 591 -23.60 -15.39 12.76
C LEU A 591 -22.74 -16.14 11.74
N LEU A 592 -21.47 -15.78 11.63
CA LEU A 592 -20.59 -16.32 10.58
C LEU A 592 -19.95 -17.67 10.94
N TYR A 593 -19.71 -17.91 12.23
CA TYR A 593 -18.94 -19.08 12.66
C TYR A 593 -19.70 -20.00 13.62
N TRP A 594 -20.30 -19.44 14.68
CA TRP A 594 -20.89 -20.27 15.73
C TRP A 594 -22.25 -20.86 15.34
N ILE A 595 -23.13 -20.08 14.72
CA ILE A 595 -24.45 -20.60 14.30
C ILE A 595 -24.28 -21.70 13.25
N PRO A 596 -23.47 -21.54 12.19
CA PRO A 596 -23.18 -22.63 11.26
C PRO A 596 -22.52 -23.84 11.94
N PHE A 597 -21.61 -23.63 12.90
CA PHE A 597 -20.95 -24.71 13.63
C PHE A 597 -21.95 -25.51 14.47
N VAL A 598 -22.84 -24.85 15.22
CA VAL A 598 -23.87 -25.53 16.02
C VAL A 598 -24.88 -26.25 15.13
N ALA A 599 -25.29 -25.66 14.01
CA ALA A 599 -26.16 -26.29 13.02
C ALA A 599 -25.50 -27.54 12.42
N TRP A 600 -24.21 -27.46 12.08
CA TRP A 600 -23.42 -28.59 11.60
C TRP A 600 -23.26 -29.67 12.68
N ALA A 601 -22.94 -29.28 13.92
CA ALA A 601 -22.81 -30.19 15.06
C ALA A 601 -24.14 -30.93 15.34
N LYS A 602 -25.28 -30.26 15.25
CA LYS A 602 -26.61 -30.86 15.37
C LYS A 602 -26.90 -31.86 14.25
N ALA A 603 -26.47 -31.55 13.01
CA ALA A 603 -26.70 -32.43 11.85
C ALA A 603 -25.86 -33.72 11.89
N TYR A 604 -24.70 -33.71 12.53
CA TYR A 604 -23.74 -34.82 12.56
C TYR A 604 -23.54 -35.47 13.94
N GLY A 605 -24.10 -34.86 14.98
CA GLY A 605 -23.98 -35.34 16.37
C GLY A 605 -25.13 -36.22 16.85
N ASN A 606 -26.26 -36.22 16.13
CA ASN A 606 -27.43 -37.06 16.43
C ASN A 606 -27.47 -38.31 15.54
#